data_bb1c8435e7acffaa5fca6cdaa5dcda91
#
_entry.id   bb1c8435e7acffaa5fca6cdaa5dcda91
#
_cell.length_a   1.000
_cell.length_b   1.000
_cell.length_c   1.000
_cell.angle_alpha   90.00
_cell.angle_beta   90.00
_cell.angle_gamma   90.00
#
_symmetry.space_group_name_H-M   'P 1'
#
loop_
_entity.id
_entity.type
_entity.pdbx_description
1 polymer ?
#
loop_
_entity_poly.entity_id
_entity_poly.type
_entity_poly.pdbx_seq_one_letter_code
_entity_poly.pdbx_strand_id
1 'polypeptide(L)'
;IPSSSLEKSLLTGDYLCVSKVSYGPRIPQTPLTMPLTQHTLPVLGCKSYIEWPQWDYRRAPGFGKVELNDIVVFNYPAGDTCVSEPRWQPQDYYQMVYGYGQQILQQNGIHPQLDSLDDMQLRKYYQLAYTAGRSYIANNPNEYGEIMSRPADRRENYVKRCVGLPGQTLQIKNRIIYLDGKPNKEPDNVQYTYYVKPN
;
A
#
# COMPACT_ATOMS: atom_id res chain seq x y z
N ILE A 1 5.41 10.66 -10.66
CA ILE A 1 4.60 9.46 -10.44
C ILE A 1 5.37 8.25 -10.96
N PRO A 2 5.72 7.25 -10.13
CA PRO A 2 6.51 6.11 -10.58
C PRO A 2 5.68 4.94 -11.13
N SER A 3 4.36 5.03 -11.19
CA SER A 3 3.49 3.92 -11.61
C SER A 3 2.42 4.35 -12.61
N SER A 4 2.03 3.42 -13.49
CA SER A 4 0.98 3.58 -14.51
C SER A 4 -0.45 3.37 -13.98
N SER A 5 -0.65 3.26 -12.66
CA SER A 5 -1.97 2.90 -12.09
C SER A 5 -3.08 3.94 -12.31
N LEU A 6 -2.74 5.15 -12.73
CA LEU A 6 -3.66 6.23 -13.11
C LEU A 6 -3.40 6.71 -14.55
N GLU A 7 -2.80 5.88 -15.39
CA GLU A 7 -2.50 6.20 -16.78
C GLU A 7 -3.76 6.68 -17.52
N LYS A 8 -3.60 7.60 -18.46
CA LYS A 8 -4.63 8.44 -19.09
C LYS A 8 -5.20 9.57 -18.21
N SER A 9 -5.10 9.49 -16.88
CA SER A 9 -5.43 10.64 -16.01
C SER A 9 -4.17 11.34 -15.54
N LEU A 10 -3.13 10.58 -15.19
CA LEU A 10 -1.81 11.06 -14.78
C LEU A 10 -0.75 10.15 -15.42
N LEU A 11 0.25 10.74 -16.02
CA LEU A 11 1.30 9.99 -16.72
C LEU A 11 2.46 9.66 -15.79
N THR A 12 3.14 8.56 -16.08
CA THR A 12 4.40 8.22 -15.41
C THR A 12 5.43 9.31 -15.68
N GLY A 13 6.03 9.85 -14.63
CA GLY A 13 6.96 10.98 -14.71
C GLY A 13 6.35 12.34 -14.30
N ASP A 14 5.02 12.47 -14.24
CA ASP A 14 4.36 13.70 -13.81
C ASP A 14 4.73 14.10 -12.38
N TYR A 15 4.90 15.40 -12.15
CA TYR A 15 4.99 16.01 -10.84
C TYR A 15 3.65 16.57 -10.42
N LEU A 16 3.21 16.25 -9.20
CA LEU A 16 1.90 16.63 -8.70
C LEU A 16 1.98 17.66 -7.59
N CYS A 17 1.11 18.65 -7.63
CA CYS A 17 0.77 19.48 -6.49
C CYS A 17 -0.40 18.84 -5.72
N VAL A 18 -0.18 18.52 -4.45
CA VAL A 18 -1.20 17.92 -3.58
C VAL A 18 -1.83 19.00 -2.71
N SER A 19 -3.12 19.26 -2.91
CA SER A 19 -3.88 20.15 -2.04
C SER A 19 -4.12 19.47 -0.69
N LYS A 20 -3.54 20.03 0.38
CA LYS A 20 -3.79 19.59 1.75
C LYS A 20 -5.06 20.22 2.35
N VAL A 21 -5.57 21.26 1.73
CA VAL A 21 -6.68 22.07 2.26
C VAL A 21 -8.03 21.52 1.84
N SER A 22 -8.13 20.87 0.69
CA SER A 22 -9.38 20.34 0.14
C SER A 22 -10.12 19.45 1.14
N TYR A 23 -9.43 18.48 1.74
CA TYR A 23 -10.01 17.56 2.74
C TYR A 23 -9.54 17.84 4.17
N GLY A 24 -8.95 19.02 4.39
CA GLY A 24 -8.32 19.42 5.64
C GLY A 24 -6.91 18.84 5.82
N PRO A 25 -5.95 19.67 6.24
CA PRO A 25 -4.59 19.23 6.49
C PRO A 25 -4.56 18.22 7.64
N ARG A 26 -3.81 17.13 7.45
CA ARG A 26 -3.57 16.16 8.51
C ARG A 26 -2.58 16.75 9.51
N ILE A 27 -2.93 16.67 10.79
CA ILE A 27 -2.00 16.98 11.89
C ILE A 27 -0.98 15.85 11.93
N PRO A 28 0.33 16.14 11.95
CA PRO A 28 1.36 15.10 12.03
C PRO A 28 1.15 14.18 13.23
N GLN A 29 1.20 12.87 13.01
CA GLN A 29 1.19 11.89 14.10
C GLN A 29 2.57 11.82 14.77
N THR A 30 3.62 12.07 13.98
CA THR A 30 5.02 12.16 14.45
C THR A 30 5.47 13.61 14.38
N PRO A 31 5.22 14.43 15.42
CA PRO A 31 5.41 15.89 15.37
C PRO A 31 6.89 16.30 15.31
N LEU A 32 7.78 15.52 15.92
CA LEU A 32 9.22 15.82 15.95
C LEU A 32 9.91 15.27 14.71
N THR A 33 9.86 16.05 13.63
CA THR A 33 10.36 15.68 12.31
C THR A 33 11.18 16.80 11.71
N MET A 34 12.28 16.44 11.04
CA MET A 34 13.07 17.39 10.25
C MET A 34 12.23 17.92 9.08
N PRO A 35 12.13 19.25 8.90
CA PRO A 35 11.41 19.82 7.76
C PRO A 35 11.95 19.30 6.41
N LEU A 36 11.06 19.24 5.41
CA LEU A 36 11.37 18.85 4.02
C LEU A 36 11.92 17.42 3.85
N THR A 37 11.82 16.58 4.88
CA THR A 37 12.17 15.16 4.82
C THR A 37 10.97 14.27 5.09
N GLN A 38 10.91 13.08 4.49
CA GLN A 38 9.81 12.16 4.72
C GLN A 38 10.13 11.15 5.84
N HIS A 39 11.20 10.40 5.72
CA HIS A 39 11.56 9.36 6.68
C HIS A 39 13.06 9.22 6.94
N THR A 40 13.91 9.59 5.96
CA THR A 40 15.37 9.41 6.06
C THR A 40 16.06 10.69 5.65
N LEU A 41 17.12 11.07 6.38
CA LEU A 41 17.98 12.20 6.01
C LEU A 41 18.84 11.80 4.81
N PRO A 42 18.81 12.57 3.69
CA PRO A 42 19.43 12.16 2.44
C PRO A 42 20.95 12.00 2.50
N VAL A 43 21.63 12.70 3.41
CA VAL A 43 23.10 12.65 3.52
C VAL A 43 23.55 11.65 4.59
N LEU A 44 22.83 11.60 5.71
CA LEU A 44 23.21 10.81 6.88
C LEU A 44 22.62 9.40 6.88
N GLY A 45 21.61 9.12 6.05
CA GLY A 45 20.93 7.82 5.97
C GLY A 45 20.16 7.43 7.24
N CYS A 46 20.14 8.26 8.28
CA CYS A 46 19.43 8.00 9.53
C CYS A 46 17.97 8.49 9.49
N LYS A 47 17.16 8.09 10.48
CA LYS A 47 15.77 8.56 10.63
C LYS A 47 15.73 10.09 10.74
N SER A 48 14.81 10.73 10.00
CA SER A 48 14.58 12.18 10.02
C SER A 48 13.55 12.60 11.07
N TYR A 49 13.16 11.72 11.96
CA TYR A 49 12.11 11.94 12.95
C TYR A 49 12.40 11.18 14.24
N ILE A 50 11.79 11.65 15.32
CA ILE A 50 11.79 10.96 16.63
C ILE A 50 10.43 10.29 16.79
N GLU A 51 10.41 9.00 17.15
CA GLU A 51 9.19 8.20 17.22
C GLU A 51 8.27 8.56 18.41
N TRP A 52 8.76 9.29 19.37
CA TRP A 52 8.00 9.75 20.53
C TRP A 52 8.12 11.27 20.70
N PRO A 53 7.00 12.00 21.01
CA PRO A 53 5.65 11.50 21.16
C PRO A 53 4.97 11.19 19.82
N GLN A 54 3.98 10.30 19.85
CA GLN A 54 3.04 10.09 18.74
C GLN A 54 1.67 10.60 19.13
N TRP A 55 1.02 11.32 18.19
CA TRP A 55 -0.33 11.84 18.35
C TRP A 55 -1.33 10.99 17.59
N ASP A 56 -2.57 10.99 18.05
CA ASP A 56 -3.66 10.33 17.35
C ASP A 56 -3.92 10.97 15.99
N TYR A 57 -4.44 10.17 15.08
CA TYR A 57 -4.83 10.66 13.76
C TYR A 57 -5.91 11.73 13.87
N ARG A 58 -5.62 12.92 13.36
CA ARG A 58 -6.55 14.06 13.30
C ARG A 58 -6.35 14.84 12.01
N ARG A 59 -7.47 15.43 11.53
CA ARG A 59 -7.46 16.44 10.47
C ARG A 59 -8.05 17.74 10.97
N ALA A 60 -7.50 18.85 10.53
CA ALA A 60 -8.15 20.14 10.64
C ALA A 60 -9.34 20.19 9.66
N PRO A 61 -10.30 21.10 9.85
CA PRO A 61 -11.37 21.32 8.89
C PRO A 61 -10.87 21.60 7.48
N GLY A 62 -11.50 20.98 6.49
CA GLY A 62 -11.24 21.20 5.05
C GLY A 62 -12.44 21.87 4.38
N PHE A 63 -12.31 22.18 3.10
CA PHE A 63 -13.38 22.79 2.31
C PHE A 63 -14.40 21.76 1.78
N GLY A 64 -14.05 20.48 1.72
CA GLY A 64 -14.92 19.43 1.20
C GLY A 64 -14.62 18.06 1.80
N LYS A 65 -15.34 17.07 1.31
CA LYS A 65 -15.15 15.65 1.61
C LYS A 65 -14.69 14.93 0.35
N VAL A 66 -14.08 13.76 0.53
CA VAL A 66 -13.71 12.89 -0.59
C VAL A 66 -14.99 12.43 -1.30
N GLU A 67 -15.02 12.56 -2.62
CA GLU A 67 -16.09 12.11 -3.49
C GLU A 67 -15.67 10.91 -4.33
N LEU A 68 -16.64 10.25 -4.97
CA LEU A 68 -16.37 9.16 -5.91
C LEU A 68 -15.57 9.70 -7.10
N ASN A 69 -14.59 8.93 -7.51
CA ASN A 69 -13.65 9.23 -8.60
C ASN A 69 -12.61 10.32 -8.31
N ASP A 70 -12.58 10.90 -7.12
CA ASP A 70 -11.49 11.79 -6.72
C ASP A 70 -10.14 11.07 -6.77
N ILE A 71 -9.12 11.79 -7.20
CA ILE A 71 -7.73 11.32 -7.11
C ILE A 71 -7.17 11.78 -5.76
N VAL A 72 -6.92 10.82 -4.89
CA VAL A 72 -6.51 11.07 -3.50
C VAL A 72 -5.10 10.60 -3.21
N VAL A 73 -4.39 11.35 -2.36
CA VAL A 73 -3.08 10.98 -1.85
C VAL A 73 -3.20 10.55 -0.40
N PHE A 74 -2.63 9.40 -0.07
CA PHE A 74 -2.66 8.82 1.28
C PHE A 74 -1.38 8.05 1.57
N ASN A 75 -1.07 7.79 2.84
CA ASN A 75 0.04 6.92 3.19
C ASN A 75 -0.38 5.46 2.97
N TYR A 76 0.58 4.65 2.54
CA TYR A 76 0.34 3.25 2.26
C TYR A 76 -0.16 2.49 3.50
N PRO A 77 -1.32 1.81 3.43
CA PRO A 77 -2.00 1.28 4.61
C PRO A 77 -1.57 -0.12 5.04
N ALA A 78 -0.57 -0.72 4.40
CA ALA A 78 -0.14 -2.10 4.69
C ALA A 78 0.72 -2.20 5.95
N GLY A 79 0.20 -1.77 7.08
CA GLY A 79 0.86 -1.87 8.37
C GLY A 79 2.06 -0.93 8.54
N ASP A 80 2.84 -1.15 9.58
CA ASP A 80 3.98 -0.33 9.98
C ASP A 80 5.34 -0.90 9.56
N THR A 81 5.40 -2.18 9.24
CA THR A 81 6.64 -2.89 8.95
C THR A 81 7.11 -2.68 7.51
N CYS A 82 8.39 -2.45 7.34
CA CYS A 82 9.07 -2.33 6.04
C CYS A 82 10.52 -2.81 6.17
N VAL A 83 11.21 -2.89 5.04
CA VAL A 83 12.65 -3.17 5.00
C VAL A 83 13.43 -1.86 4.80
N SER A 84 14.69 -1.83 5.23
CA SER A 84 15.50 -0.61 5.16
C SER A 84 16.05 -0.33 3.75
N GLU A 85 16.18 -1.34 2.91
CA GLU A 85 16.67 -1.18 1.54
C GLU A 85 15.70 -0.34 0.68
N PRO A 86 16.12 0.81 0.13
CA PRO A 86 15.25 1.78 -0.55
C PRO A 86 14.42 1.20 -1.70
N ARG A 87 14.97 0.28 -2.50
CA ARG A 87 14.28 -0.30 -3.65
C ARG A 87 13.04 -1.13 -3.27
N TRP A 88 13.01 -1.67 -2.05
CA TRP A 88 11.92 -2.50 -1.56
C TRP A 88 10.92 -1.72 -0.69
N GLN A 89 11.27 -0.51 -0.23
CA GLN A 89 10.42 0.30 0.64
C GLN A 89 9.02 0.62 0.05
N PRO A 90 8.86 0.85 -1.28
CA PRO A 90 7.54 1.06 -1.86
C PRO A 90 6.66 -0.19 -1.91
N GLN A 91 7.24 -1.37 -1.66
CA GLN A 91 6.49 -2.62 -1.69
C GLN A 91 5.83 -2.93 -0.35
N ASP A 92 4.76 -3.71 -0.43
CA ASP A 92 4.09 -4.25 0.75
C ASP A 92 4.95 -5.35 1.37
N TYR A 93 5.47 -5.08 2.56
CA TYR A 93 6.27 -6.04 3.30
C TYR A 93 5.54 -7.38 3.51
N TYR A 94 4.26 -7.33 3.85
CA TYR A 94 3.50 -8.56 4.12
C TYR A 94 3.25 -9.36 2.85
N GLN A 95 2.99 -8.71 1.71
CA GLN A 95 2.90 -9.38 0.42
C GLN A 95 4.23 -10.04 0.03
N MET A 96 5.36 -9.36 0.26
CA MET A 96 6.68 -9.96 0.04
C MET A 96 6.90 -11.18 0.92
N VAL A 97 6.62 -11.08 2.22
CA VAL A 97 6.75 -12.20 3.17
C VAL A 97 5.90 -13.38 2.75
N TYR A 98 4.62 -13.17 2.45
CA TYR A 98 3.74 -14.27 2.02
C TYR A 98 4.18 -14.85 0.67
N GLY A 99 4.59 -14.02 -0.29
CA GLY A 99 5.07 -14.47 -1.59
C GLY A 99 6.29 -15.38 -1.49
N TYR A 100 7.31 -14.95 -0.77
CA TYR A 100 8.50 -15.78 -0.54
C TYR A 100 8.19 -17.03 0.29
N GLY A 101 7.35 -16.88 1.33
CA GLY A 101 6.95 -18.02 2.15
C GLY A 101 6.22 -19.08 1.34
N GLN A 102 5.28 -18.72 0.49
CA GLN A 102 4.59 -19.64 -0.41
C GLN A 102 5.54 -20.34 -1.37
N GLN A 103 6.49 -19.60 -1.97
CA GLN A 103 7.52 -20.18 -2.84
C GLN A 103 8.38 -21.22 -2.09
N ILE A 104 8.82 -20.91 -0.88
CA ILE A 104 9.61 -21.84 -0.05
C ILE A 104 8.79 -23.10 0.31
N LEU A 105 7.53 -22.94 0.70
CA LEU A 105 6.66 -24.07 0.98
C LEU A 105 6.46 -24.95 -0.26
N GLN A 106 6.26 -24.34 -1.42
CA GLN A 106 6.16 -25.07 -2.70
C GLN A 106 7.43 -25.84 -3.02
N GLN A 107 8.60 -25.23 -2.86
CA GLN A 107 9.89 -25.92 -3.06
C GLN A 107 10.08 -27.11 -2.12
N ASN A 108 9.49 -27.06 -0.93
CA ASN A 108 9.48 -28.14 0.04
C ASN A 108 8.34 -29.17 -0.16
N GLY A 109 7.66 -29.13 -1.30
CA GLY A 109 6.59 -30.07 -1.66
C GLY A 109 5.23 -29.81 -0.99
N ILE A 110 5.04 -28.64 -0.39
CA ILE A 110 3.76 -28.25 0.23
C ILE A 110 2.93 -27.46 -0.79
N HIS A 111 2.00 -28.15 -1.47
CA HIS A 111 1.14 -27.58 -2.51
C HIS A 111 -0.35 -27.78 -2.16
N PRO A 112 -0.87 -27.11 -1.13
CA PRO A 112 -2.27 -27.29 -0.77
C PRO A 112 -3.20 -26.69 -1.83
N GLN A 113 -4.30 -27.37 -2.11
CA GLN A 113 -5.42 -26.76 -2.83
C GLN A 113 -6.16 -25.85 -1.86
N LEU A 114 -5.93 -24.54 -1.94
CA LEU A 114 -6.43 -23.57 -0.96
C LEU A 114 -7.96 -23.59 -0.83
N ASP A 115 -8.68 -23.84 -1.93
CA ASP A 115 -10.13 -23.91 -1.96
C ASP A 115 -10.70 -25.14 -1.24
N SER A 116 -9.88 -26.14 -0.95
CA SER A 116 -10.28 -27.38 -0.25
C SER A 116 -9.96 -27.40 1.24
N LEU A 117 -9.25 -26.38 1.74
CA LEU A 117 -8.85 -26.26 3.13
C LEU A 117 -9.98 -25.67 3.98
N ASP A 118 -10.12 -26.19 5.20
CA ASP A 118 -10.92 -25.52 6.22
C ASP A 118 -10.21 -24.25 6.77
N ASP A 119 -10.94 -23.41 7.49
CA ASP A 119 -10.42 -22.15 8.04
C ASP A 119 -9.22 -22.35 8.96
N MET A 120 -9.14 -23.46 9.70
CA MET A 120 -8.04 -23.74 10.60
C MET A 120 -6.79 -24.16 9.83
N GLN A 121 -6.96 -25.00 8.83
CA GLN A 121 -5.87 -25.45 7.94
C GLN A 121 -5.33 -24.27 7.14
N LEU A 122 -6.21 -23.42 6.63
CA LEU A 122 -5.85 -22.21 5.90
C LEU A 122 -5.02 -21.25 6.77
N ARG A 123 -5.43 -21.01 8.00
CA ARG A 123 -4.67 -20.19 8.97
C ARG A 123 -3.29 -20.79 9.27
N LYS A 124 -3.19 -22.09 9.49
CA LYS A 124 -1.90 -22.77 9.70
C LYS A 124 -0.98 -22.63 8.50
N TYR A 125 -1.51 -22.81 7.29
CA TYR A 125 -0.74 -22.65 6.06
C TYR A 125 -0.18 -21.22 5.92
N TYR A 126 -1.03 -20.21 6.10
CA TYR A 126 -0.57 -18.82 6.04
C TYR A 126 0.41 -18.47 7.16
N GLN A 127 0.26 -19.04 8.35
CA GLN A 127 1.22 -18.86 9.44
C GLN A 127 2.59 -19.47 9.11
N LEU A 128 2.61 -20.65 8.50
CA LEU A 128 3.85 -21.29 8.03
C LEU A 128 4.50 -20.44 6.91
N ALA A 129 3.71 -20.00 5.93
CA ALA A 129 4.19 -19.14 4.86
C ALA A 129 4.77 -17.83 5.42
N TYR A 130 4.06 -17.18 6.35
CA TYR A 130 4.54 -15.96 6.99
C TYR A 130 5.88 -16.20 7.71
N THR A 131 5.99 -17.26 8.49
CA THR A 131 7.22 -17.57 9.24
C THR A 131 8.39 -17.85 8.31
N ALA A 132 8.18 -18.66 7.27
CA ALA A 132 9.20 -19.01 6.29
C ALA A 132 9.68 -17.76 5.52
N GLY A 133 8.74 -16.95 5.00
CA GLY A 133 9.08 -15.76 4.26
C GLY A 133 9.75 -14.67 5.10
N ARG A 134 9.29 -14.47 6.34
CA ARG A 134 9.94 -13.55 7.27
C ARG A 134 11.39 -13.96 7.59
N SER A 135 11.60 -15.26 7.84
CA SER A 135 12.93 -15.80 8.07
C SER A 135 13.82 -15.64 6.84
N TYR A 136 13.29 -15.84 5.65
CA TYR A 136 14.02 -15.62 4.40
C TYR A 136 14.50 -14.18 4.27
N ILE A 137 13.60 -13.20 4.44
CA ILE A 137 13.95 -11.77 4.36
C ILE A 137 14.99 -11.41 5.43
N ALA A 138 14.80 -11.86 6.67
CA ALA A 138 15.71 -11.57 7.78
C ALA A 138 17.12 -12.16 7.58
N ASN A 139 17.22 -13.32 6.92
CA ASN A 139 18.50 -13.99 6.64
C ASN A 139 19.21 -13.44 5.38
N ASN A 140 18.59 -12.50 4.66
CA ASN A 140 19.18 -11.87 3.48
C ASN A 140 19.32 -10.34 3.64
N PRO A 141 20.06 -9.86 4.66
CA PRO A 141 20.17 -8.42 4.93
C PRO A 141 20.90 -7.66 3.81
N ASN A 142 21.74 -8.31 3.02
CA ASN A 142 22.40 -7.69 1.88
C ASN A 142 21.42 -7.30 0.76
N GLU A 143 20.28 -7.95 0.69
CA GLU A 143 19.26 -7.69 -0.33
C GLU A 143 18.14 -6.79 0.19
N TYR A 144 17.67 -7.04 1.40
CA TYR A 144 16.50 -6.36 1.98
C TYR A 144 16.88 -5.32 3.03
N GLY A 145 18.11 -5.32 3.53
CA GLY A 145 18.50 -4.55 4.70
C GLY A 145 17.88 -5.10 5.97
N GLU A 146 17.65 -4.23 6.95
CA GLU A 146 17.02 -4.59 8.21
C GLU A 146 15.50 -4.46 8.15
N ILE A 147 14.80 -5.32 8.87
CA ILE A 147 13.35 -5.21 9.07
C ILE A 147 13.12 -4.12 10.12
N MET A 148 12.37 -3.08 9.75
CA MET A 148 12.11 -1.92 10.61
C MET A 148 10.62 -1.58 10.67
N SER A 149 10.22 -0.82 11.68
CA SER A 149 8.90 -0.22 11.80
C SER A 149 8.96 1.27 11.45
N ARG A 150 7.89 1.78 10.84
CA ARG A 150 7.68 3.21 10.59
C ARG A 150 6.26 3.62 10.97
N PRO A 151 6.08 4.76 11.66
CA PRO A 151 4.76 5.35 11.88
C PRO A 151 4.01 5.56 10.56
N ALA A 152 2.67 5.47 10.59
CA ALA A 152 1.85 5.54 9.36
C ALA A 152 2.07 6.82 8.54
N ASP A 153 2.32 7.95 9.18
CA ASP A 153 2.60 9.23 8.51
C ASP A 153 4.04 9.35 7.97
N ARG A 154 4.88 8.34 8.23
CA ARG A 154 6.25 8.21 7.70
C ARG A 154 6.36 7.13 6.62
N ARG A 155 5.24 6.50 6.27
CA ARG A 155 5.14 5.54 5.15
C ARG A 155 5.07 6.27 3.81
N GLU A 156 5.28 5.52 2.74
CA GLU A 156 5.21 6.01 1.37
C GLU A 156 3.85 6.63 1.05
N ASN A 157 3.86 7.68 0.24
CA ASN A 157 2.64 8.31 -0.25
C ASN A 157 2.20 7.63 -1.55
N TYR A 158 0.95 7.23 -1.57
CA TYR A 158 0.30 6.64 -2.75
C TYR A 158 -0.77 7.58 -3.29
N VAL A 159 -0.93 7.55 -4.60
CA VAL A 159 -2.00 8.27 -5.29
C VAL A 159 -2.89 7.25 -5.98
N LYS A 160 -4.18 7.26 -5.68
CA LYS A 160 -5.19 6.36 -6.24
C LYS A 160 -6.52 7.08 -6.44
N ARG A 161 -7.37 6.51 -7.30
CA ARG A 161 -8.74 6.97 -7.48
C ARG A 161 -9.64 6.39 -6.40
N CYS A 162 -10.50 7.22 -5.84
CA CYS A 162 -11.51 6.80 -4.86
C CYS A 162 -12.66 6.09 -5.60
N VAL A 163 -12.80 4.80 -5.40
CA VAL A 163 -13.82 3.97 -6.08
C VAL A 163 -14.94 3.51 -5.15
N GLY A 164 -14.94 3.93 -3.91
CA GLY A 164 -15.98 3.64 -2.92
C GLY A 164 -15.85 4.54 -1.72
N LEU A 165 -16.97 4.95 -1.13
CA LEU A 165 -17.06 5.82 0.04
C LEU A 165 -17.41 5.03 1.31
N PRO A 166 -17.12 5.56 2.50
CA PRO A 166 -17.52 4.92 3.75
C PRO A 166 -19.01 4.59 3.80
N GLY A 167 -19.34 3.39 4.25
CA GLY A 167 -20.72 2.90 4.36
C GLY A 167 -21.29 2.25 3.11
N GLN A 168 -20.60 2.32 1.96
CA GLN A 168 -21.03 1.66 0.74
C GLN A 168 -20.57 0.20 0.68
N THR A 169 -21.39 -0.65 0.10
CA THR A 169 -21.01 -2.03 -0.25
C THR A 169 -20.41 -2.05 -1.63
N LEU A 170 -19.11 -2.37 -1.73
CA LEU A 170 -18.39 -2.46 -3.00
C LEU A 170 -18.33 -3.92 -3.47
N GLN A 171 -18.68 -4.15 -4.73
CA GLN A 171 -18.57 -5.45 -5.41
C GLN A 171 -18.01 -5.25 -6.82
N ILE A 172 -17.12 -6.14 -7.24
CA ILE A 172 -16.59 -6.16 -8.62
C ILE A 172 -17.16 -7.38 -9.32
N LYS A 173 -17.92 -7.16 -10.41
CA LYS A 173 -18.47 -8.21 -11.28
C LYS A 173 -18.06 -7.92 -12.72
N ASN A 174 -17.43 -8.87 -13.37
CA ASN A 174 -17.01 -8.75 -14.77
C ASN A 174 -16.26 -7.45 -15.06
N ARG A 175 -15.35 -7.05 -14.16
CA ARG A 175 -14.54 -5.81 -14.19
C ARG A 175 -15.35 -4.52 -13.97
N ILE A 176 -16.65 -4.59 -13.71
CA ILE A 176 -17.49 -3.44 -13.39
C ILE A 176 -17.61 -3.32 -11.88
N ILE A 177 -17.39 -2.10 -11.37
CA ILE A 177 -17.56 -1.77 -9.96
C ILE A 177 -19.05 -1.51 -9.70
N TYR A 178 -19.60 -2.22 -8.72
CA TYR A 178 -20.95 -2.00 -8.21
C TYR A 178 -20.83 -1.38 -6.82
N LEU A 179 -21.59 -0.32 -6.57
CA LEU A 179 -21.75 0.31 -5.26
C LEU A 179 -23.21 0.17 -4.84
N ASP A 180 -23.44 -0.43 -3.69
CA ASP A 180 -24.79 -0.71 -3.14
C ASP A 180 -25.70 -1.42 -4.16
N GLY A 181 -25.13 -2.37 -4.91
CA GLY A 181 -25.83 -3.16 -5.93
C GLY A 181 -26.06 -2.47 -7.27
N LYS A 182 -25.65 -1.20 -7.44
CA LYS A 182 -25.77 -0.45 -8.69
C LYS A 182 -24.41 -0.32 -9.37
N PRO A 183 -24.34 -0.45 -10.72
CA PRO A 183 -23.08 -0.24 -11.44
C PRO A 183 -22.63 1.21 -11.28
N ASN A 184 -21.37 1.40 -10.90
CA ASN A 184 -20.75 2.72 -10.85
C ASN A 184 -20.38 3.17 -12.26
N LYS A 185 -20.64 4.45 -12.57
CA LYS A 185 -20.18 5.04 -13.83
C LYS A 185 -18.67 5.18 -13.81
N GLU A 186 -18.01 4.52 -14.74
CA GLU A 186 -16.56 4.65 -14.89
C GLU A 186 -16.19 6.04 -15.41
N PRO A 187 -15.06 6.62 -14.91
CA PRO A 187 -14.49 7.82 -15.50
C PRO A 187 -14.03 7.58 -16.94
N ASP A 188 -14.09 8.60 -17.78
CA ASP A 188 -13.73 8.50 -19.22
C ASP A 188 -12.27 8.08 -19.45
N ASN A 189 -11.37 8.35 -18.50
CA ASN A 189 -9.95 8.07 -18.59
C ASN A 189 -9.53 6.88 -17.70
N VAL A 190 -10.16 5.72 -17.88
CA VAL A 190 -9.76 4.47 -17.20
C VAL A 190 -9.04 3.57 -18.21
N GLN A 191 -7.98 2.92 -17.75
CA GLN A 191 -7.23 1.94 -18.52
C GLN A 191 -7.24 0.60 -17.80
N TYR A 192 -7.55 -0.47 -18.55
CA TYR A 192 -7.49 -1.84 -18.08
C TYR A 192 -6.39 -2.63 -18.78
N THR A 193 -5.81 -3.57 -18.08
CA THR A 193 -4.92 -4.57 -18.69
C THR A 193 -5.77 -5.55 -19.50
N TYR A 194 -5.36 -5.84 -20.73
CA TYR A 194 -5.98 -6.84 -21.60
C TYR A 194 -4.93 -7.74 -22.20
N TYR A 195 -5.32 -8.95 -22.55
CA TYR A 195 -4.47 -9.91 -23.21
C TYR A 195 -4.85 -9.97 -24.69
N VAL A 196 -3.85 -9.93 -25.55
CA VAL A 196 -4.00 -10.14 -27.00
C VAL A 196 -3.55 -11.56 -27.30
N LYS A 197 -4.45 -12.36 -27.88
CA LYS A 197 -4.11 -13.66 -28.45
C LYS A 197 -3.82 -13.43 -29.95
N PRO A 198 -2.58 -13.54 -30.41
CA PRO A 198 -2.28 -13.45 -31.83
C PRO A 198 -2.90 -14.64 -32.55
N ASN A 199 -3.38 -14.41 -33.78
CA ASN A 199 -3.89 -15.48 -34.66
C ASN A 199 -2.75 -16.35 -35.18
#